data_a80fe08a2744240cc14c9871e7fb8030
#
_entry.id   a80fe08a2744240cc14c9871e7fb8030
#
_cell.length_a   1.000
_cell.length_b   1.000
_cell.length_c   1.000
_cell.angle_alpha   90.00
_cell.angle_beta   90.00
_cell.angle_gamma   90.00
#
_symmetry.space_group_name_H-M   'P 1'
#
loop_
_entity.id
_entity.type
_entity.pdbx_description
1 polymer ?
#
loop_
_entity_poly.entity_id
_entity_poly.type
_entity_poly.pdbx_seq_one_letter_code
_entity_poly.pdbx_strand_id
1 'polypeptide(L)'
;MQALVKVFWDIALWRRGPRDLPPSRGLLTVAALLYTATSTIQSLLVDGPGLALARGLADLGFTVGAFWLCLAVGRRGYRLLQTLTAVLGTGTLLALPMIAVFLLAGAFGPEGPVAGAVKLLLLPLLVWGIAVLAHIVRQALDAPLVTGVAVSTTYYLVGYLFIERLLPATVG
;
A
#
# COMPACT_ATOMS: atom_id res chain seq x y z
N MET A 1 -10.64 18.92 1.67
CA MET A 1 -9.68 17.92 2.14
C MET A 1 -10.30 16.88 3.07
N GLN A 2 -11.06 17.25 4.10
CA GLN A 2 -11.71 16.28 5.02
C GLN A 2 -12.60 15.25 4.31
N ALA A 3 -13.35 15.65 3.29
CA ALA A 3 -14.22 14.74 2.53
C ALA A 3 -13.44 13.63 1.80
N LEU A 4 -12.24 13.92 1.25
CA LEU A 4 -11.42 12.93 0.57
C LEU A 4 -10.78 11.93 1.54
N VAL A 5 -10.25 12.42 2.66
CA VAL A 5 -9.72 11.54 3.72
C VAL A 5 -10.81 10.60 4.23
N LYS A 6 -12.04 11.12 4.41
CA LYS A 6 -13.19 10.30 4.80
C LYS A 6 -13.51 9.22 3.77
N VAL A 7 -13.44 9.53 2.46
CA VAL A 7 -13.69 8.53 1.41
C VAL A 7 -12.65 7.41 1.45
N PHE A 8 -11.36 7.72 1.58
CA PHE A 8 -10.31 6.69 1.71
C PHE A 8 -10.47 5.87 2.98
N TRP A 9 -10.86 6.50 4.10
CA TRP A 9 -11.17 5.80 5.34
C TRP A 9 -12.38 4.87 5.18
N ASP A 10 -13.45 5.34 4.52
CA ASP A 10 -14.63 4.53 4.21
C ASP A 10 -14.28 3.33 3.30
N ILE A 11 -13.33 3.49 2.36
CA ILE A 11 -12.81 2.39 1.54
C ILE A 11 -12.03 1.39 2.42
N ALA A 12 -11.16 1.88 3.30
CA ALA A 12 -10.40 1.04 4.22
C ALA A 12 -11.28 0.27 5.21
N LEU A 13 -12.48 0.78 5.50
CA LEU A 13 -13.51 0.11 6.30
C LEU A 13 -14.56 -0.66 5.47
N TRP A 14 -14.33 -0.85 4.16
CA TRP A 14 -15.19 -1.60 3.23
C TRP A 14 -16.60 -1.01 3.03
N ARG A 15 -16.81 0.23 3.42
CA ARG A 15 -18.09 0.94 3.27
C ARG A 15 -18.29 1.53 1.89
N ARG A 16 -17.17 1.81 1.20
CA ARG A 16 -17.11 2.35 -0.17
C ARG A 16 -16.11 1.59 -1.03
N GLY A 17 -16.09 1.90 -2.33
CA GLY A 17 -15.15 1.29 -3.25
C GLY A 17 -14.48 2.28 -4.19
N PRO A 18 -13.58 1.82 -5.09
CA PRO A 18 -12.91 2.69 -6.05
C PRO A 18 -13.88 3.43 -6.97
N ARG A 19 -15.09 2.91 -7.18
CA ARG A 19 -16.14 3.53 -8.02
C ARG A 19 -16.69 4.83 -7.43
N ASP A 20 -16.58 5.02 -6.13
CA ASP A 20 -17.05 6.21 -5.42
C ASP A 20 -16.06 7.39 -5.51
N LEU A 21 -14.88 7.14 -6.07
CA LEU A 21 -13.86 8.16 -6.31
C LEU A 21 -14.05 8.79 -7.69
N PRO A 22 -13.90 10.13 -7.80
CA PRO A 22 -13.91 10.78 -9.10
C PRO A 22 -12.69 10.36 -9.93
N PRO A 23 -12.84 10.13 -11.25
CA PRO A 23 -11.72 9.80 -12.14
C PRO A 23 -10.89 11.06 -12.43
N SER A 24 -10.14 11.55 -11.43
CA SER A 24 -9.37 12.79 -11.48
C SER A 24 -7.86 12.49 -11.49
N ARG A 25 -7.16 13.00 -12.53
CA ARG A 25 -5.70 12.93 -12.61
C ARG A 25 -5.04 13.68 -11.45
N GLY A 26 -5.57 14.86 -11.09
CA GLY A 26 -5.05 15.63 -9.96
C GLY A 26 -5.14 14.88 -8.64
N LEU A 27 -6.27 14.19 -8.38
CA LEU A 27 -6.43 13.37 -7.18
C LEU A 27 -5.46 12.19 -7.18
N LEU A 28 -5.26 11.51 -8.32
CA LEU A 28 -4.26 10.46 -8.47
C LEU A 28 -2.85 10.97 -8.19
N THR A 29 -2.48 12.14 -8.72
CA THR A 29 -1.15 12.74 -8.47
C THR A 29 -0.92 13.00 -6.99
N VAL A 30 -1.90 13.59 -6.29
CA VAL A 30 -1.81 13.83 -4.84
C VAL A 30 -1.69 12.51 -4.08
N ALA A 31 -2.50 11.50 -4.41
CA ALA A 31 -2.42 10.18 -3.79
C ALA A 31 -1.05 9.50 -4.04
N ALA A 32 -0.51 9.62 -5.26
CA ALA A 32 0.80 9.08 -5.60
C ALA A 32 1.94 9.76 -4.83
N LEU A 33 1.91 11.08 -4.70
CA LEU A 33 2.91 11.83 -3.93
C LEU A 33 2.87 11.45 -2.44
N LEU A 34 1.69 11.36 -1.85
CA LEU A 34 1.52 10.97 -0.44
C LEU A 34 1.96 9.51 -0.22
N TYR A 35 1.59 8.61 -1.13
CA TYR A 35 2.00 7.22 -1.08
C TYR A 35 3.52 7.08 -1.16
N THR A 36 4.16 7.74 -2.13
CA THR A 36 5.62 7.72 -2.26
C THR A 36 6.30 8.29 -1.02
N ALA A 37 5.78 9.38 -0.45
CA ALA A 37 6.32 9.96 0.77
C ALA A 37 6.23 8.97 1.94
N THR A 38 5.09 8.32 2.16
CA THR A 38 4.92 7.35 3.25
C THR A 38 5.73 6.08 3.04
N SER A 39 5.82 5.53 1.80
CA SER A 39 6.70 4.41 1.46
C SER A 39 8.18 4.75 1.69
N THR A 40 8.60 5.97 1.31
CA THR A 40 9.96 6.44 1.55
C THR A 40 10.25 6.54 3.05
N ILE A 41 9.32 7.07 3.85
CA ILE A 41 9.47 7.15 5.32
C ILE A 41 9.57 5.75 5.94
N GLN A 42 8.74 4.80 5.50
CA GLN A 42 8.83 3.41 5.99
C GLN A 42 10.18 2.79 5.66
N SER A 43 10.68 2.94 4.43
CA SER A 43 11.99 2.44 4.03
C SER A 43 13.12 3.12 4.81
N LEU A 44 13.02 4.42 5.08
CA LEU A 44 13.97 5.16 5.91
C LEU A 44 14.08 4.58 7.32
N LEU A 45 12.97 4.16 7.91
CA LEU A 45 12.92 3.60 9.26
C LEU A 45 13.42 2.15 9.34
N VAL A 46 13.35 1.41 8.24
CA VAL A 46 13.73 -0.01 8.19
C VAL A 46 15.13 -0.21 7.62
N ASP A 47 15.44 0.46 6.52
CA ASP A 47 16.63 0.21 5.70
C ASP A 47 17.68 1.33 5.78
N GLY A 48 17.32 2.46 6.40
CA GLY A 48 18.17 3.65 6.46
C GLY A 48 18.07 4.56 5.23
N PRO A 49 18.84 5.68 5.20
CA PRO A 49 18.61 6.78 4.24
C PRO A 49 19.06 6.49 2.79
N GLY A 50 20.04 5.59 2.60
CA GLY A 50 20.71 5.45 1.30
C GLY A 50 19.81 5.05 0.14
N LEU A 51 18.83 4.17 0.37
CA LEU A 51 17.93 3.63 -0.65
C LEU A 51 16.47 4.02 -0.47
N ALA A 52 16.13 4.77 0.58
CA ALA A 52 14.75 5.02 0.98
C ALA A 52 13.89 5.63 -0.14
N LEU A 53 14.39 6.66 -0.81
CA LEU A 53 13.65 7.29 -1.92
C LEU A 53 13.55 6.36 -3.13
N ALA A 54 14.63 5.64 -3.46
CA ALA A 54 14.63 4.70 -4.58
C ALA A 54 13.62 3.57 -4.35
N ARG A 55 13.53 3.03 -3.13
CA ARG A 55 12.55 2.02 -2.75
C ARG A 55 11.11 2.56 -2.81
N GLY A 56 10.86 3.78 -2.31
CA GLY A 56 9.55 4.42 -2.40
C GLY A 56 9.09 4.65 -3.84
N LEU A 57 9.99 5.06 -4.75
CA LEU A 57 9.69 5.21 -6.16
C LEU A 57 9.51 3.85 -6.86
N ALA A 58 10.31 2.85 -6.52
CA ALA A 58 10.17 1.49 -7.05
C ALA A 58 8.84 0.85 -6.63
N ASP A 59 8.41 1.06 -5.37
CA ASP A 59 7.13 0.60 -4.85
C ASP A 59 5.94 1.26 -5.58
N LEU A 60 6.00 2.58 -5.81
CA LEU A 60 5.01 3.27 -6.63
C LEU A 60 4.98 2.69 -8.06
N GLY A 61 6.15 2.53 -8.70
CA GLY A 61 6.25 1.99 -10.05
C GLY A 61 5.68 0.56 -10.15
N PHE A 62 6.03 -0.30 -9.18
CA PHE A 62 5.48 -1.64 -9.06
C PHE A 62 3.95 -1.62 -8.89
N THR A 63 3.45 -0.78 -8.00
CA THR A 63 2.01 -0.65 -7.75
C THR A 63 1.26 -0.23 -9.01
N VAL A 64 1.74 0.81 -9.70
CA VAL A 64 1.13 1.28 -10.96
C VAL A 64 1.16 0.19 -12.03
N GLY A 65 2.30 -0.47 -12.23
CA GLY A 65 2.47 -1.55 -13.20
C GLY A 65 1.59 -2.77 -12.91
N ALA A 66 1.55 -3.21 -11.65
CA ALA A 66 0.76 -4.36 -11.22
C ALA A 66 -0.75 -4.12 -11.43
N PHE A 67 -1.27 -2.95 -11.06
CA PHE A 67 -2.68 -2.63 -11.24
C PHE A 67 -3.04 -2.33 -12.70
N TRP A 68 -2.13 -1.73 -13.48
CA TRP A 68 -2.30 -1.60 -14.92
C TRP A 68 -2.44 -2.98 -15.57
N LEU A 69 -1.53 -3.92 -15.26
CA LEU A 69 -1.57 -5.28 -15.79
C LEU A 69 -2.84 -6.03 -15.35
N CYS A 70 -3.17 -5.96 -14.06
CA CYS A 70 -4.35 -6.60 -13.49
C CYS A 70 -5.64 -6.16 -14.19
N LEU A 71 -5.81 -4.85 -14.39
CA LEU A 71 -6.99 -4.30 -15.05
C LEU A 71 -6.99 -4.52 -16.57
N ALA A 72 -5.81 -4.56 -17.21
CA ALA A 72 -5.67 -4.90 -18.63
C ALA A 72 -6.11 -6.35 -18.90
N VAL A 73 -5.62 -7.31 -18.10
CA VAL A 73 -6.03 -8.72 -18.17
C VAL A 73 -7.52 -8.87 -17.87
N GLY A 74 -8.04 -8.16 -16.88
CA GLY A 74 -9.46 -8.13 -16.55
C GLY A 74 -10.34 -7.36 -17.56
N ARG A 75 -9.75 -6.75 -18.60
CA ARG A 75 -10.44 -5.89 -19.59
C ARG A 75 -11.20 -4.72 -18.94
N ARG A 76 -10.67 -4.17 -17.85
CA ARG A 76 -11.25 -3.08 -17.06
C ARG A 76 -10.35 -1.84 -17.01
N GLY A 77 -9.50 -1.63 -18.02
CA GLY A 77 -8.55 -0.53 -18.08
C GLY A 77 -9.15 0.88 -17.87
N TYR A 78 -10.43 1.07 -18.22
CA TYR A 78 -11.15 2.33 -18.00
C TYR A 78 -11.32 2.70 -16.52
N ARG A 79 -11.14 1.74 -15.57
CA ARG A 79 -11.20 1.97 -14.12
C ARG A 79 -9.84 2.27 -13.50
N LEU A 80 -8.77 2.34 -14.31
CA LEU A 80 -7.40 2.46 -13.80
C LEU A 80 -7.21 3.67 -12.89
N LEU A 81 -7.68 4.85 -13.30
CA LEU A 81 -7.54 6.08 -12.51
C LEU A 81 -8.18 5.95 -11.12
N GLN A 82 -9.41 5.46 -11.05
CA GLN A 82 -10.14 5.30 -9.79
C GLN A 82 -9.51 4.23 -8.91
N THR A 83 -9.12 3.09 -9.51
CA THR A 83 -8.50 1.98 -8.78
C THR A 83 -7.14 2.37 -8.22
N LEU A 84 -6.27 3.00 -9.02
CA LEU A 84 -4.98 3.49 -8.54
C LEU A 84 -5.14 4.54 -7.45
N THR A 85 -6.08 5.48 -7.62
CA THR A 85 -6.36 6.48 -6.57
C THR A 85 -6.80 5.83 -5.27
N ALA A 86 -7.68 4.80 -5.34
CA ALA A 86 -8.11 4.05 -4.17
C ALA A 86 -6.95 3.32 -3.49
N VAL A 87 -6.14 2.59 -4.27
CA VAL A 87 -4.99 1.81 -3.75
C VAL A 87 -3.96 2.73 -3.10
N LEU A 88 -3.53 3.78 -3.80
CA LEU A 88 -2.51 4.69 -3.29
C LEU A 88 -3.00 5.50 -2.08
N GLY A 89 -4.26 5.97 -2.12
CA GLY A 89 -4.84 6.73 -1.02
C GLY A 89 -5.05 5.87 0.25
N THR A 90 -5.60 4.65 0.11
CA THR A 90 -5.75 3.73 1.25
C THR A 90 -4.40 3.20 1.72
N GLY A 91 -3.45 2.94 0.80
CA GLY A 91 -2.08 2.56 1.14
C GLY A 91 -1.39 3.62 2.01
N THR A 92 -1.55 4.91 1.67
CA THR A 92 -1.07 6.02 2.50
C THR A 92 -1.67 5.99 3.91
N LEU A 93 -2.98 5.76 4.05
CA LEU A 93 -3.63 5.67 5.37
C LEU A 93 -3.14 4.48 6.18
N LEU A 94 -2.96 3.32 5.56
CA LEU A 94 -2.45 2.11 6.21
C LEU A 94 -0.97 2.22 6.58
N ALA A 95 -0.20 3.03 5.84
CA ALA A 95 1.20 3.29 6.15
C ALA A 95 1.37 4.03 7.49
N LEU A 96 0.42 4.90 7.89
CA LEU A 96 0.53 5.68 9.12
C LEU A 96 0.64 4.82 10.39
N PRO A 97 -0.26 3.86 10.66
CA PRO A 97 -0.11 2.97 11.81
C PRO A 97 1.15 2.07 11.69
N MET A 98 1.57 1.67 10.49
CA MET A 98 2.81 0.92 10.31
C MET A 98 4.03 1.76 10.71
N ILE A 99 4.10 3.01 10.28
CA ILE A 99 5.16 3.97 10.67
C ILE A 99 5.16 4.14 12.20
N ALA A 100 4.00 4.29 12.83
CA ALA A 100 3.90 4.40 14.29
C ALA A 100 4.45 3.14 15.01
N VAL A 101 4.19 1.94 14.49
CA VAL A 101 4.76 0.69 15.02
C VAL A 101 6.28 0.66 14.90
N PHE A 102 6.85 1.08 13.76
CA PHE A 102 8.31 1.12 13.58
C PHE A 102 8.97 2.13 14.52
N LEU A 103 8.39 3.32 14.65
CA LEU A 103 8.90 4.36 15.58
C LEU A 103 8.84 3.88 17.04
N LEU A 104 7.73 3.24 17.43
CA LEU A 104 7.57 2.68 18.76
C LEU A 104 8.57 1.56 19.03
N ALA A 105 8.74 0.64 18.08
CA ALA A 105 9.73 -0.44 18.23
C ALA A 105 11.16 0.12 18.36
N GLY A 106 11.51 1.14 17.57
CA GLY A 106 12.81 1.80 17.62
C GLY A 106 13.08 2.46 18.97
N ALA A 107 12.07 3.02 19.64
CA ALA A 107 12.19 3.65 20.95
C ALA A 107 12.62 2.66 22.07
N PHE A 108 12.35 1.35 21.90
CA PHE A 108 12.75 0.30 22.86
C PHE A 108 14.08 -0.39 22.49
N GLY A 109 14.79 0.13 21.49
CA GLY A 109 15.98 -0.52 20.91
C GLY A 109 15.60 -1.54 19.83
N PRO A 110 16.27 -1.51 18.68
CA PRO A 110 15.81 -2.21 17.47
C PRO A 110 15.74 -3.75 17.61
N GLU A 111 16.50 -4.34 18.51
CA GLU A 111 16.62 -5.79 18.69
C GLU A 111 16.13 -6.30 20.05
N GLY A 112 15.55 -5.41 20.87
CA GLY A 112 15.04 -5.80 22.19
C GLY A 112 13.77 -6.67 22.12
N PRO A 113 13.49 -7.50 23.16
CA PRO A 113 12.29 -8.33 23.19
C PRO A 113 11.00 -7.51 23.12
N VAL A 114 10.99 -6.32 23.67
CA VAL A 114 9.85 -5.40 23.58
C VAL A 114 9.64 -4.91 22.15
N ALA A 115 10.72 -4.57 21.46
CA ALA A 115 10.65 -4.20 20.04
C ALA A 115 10.08 -5.33 19.17
N GLY A 116 10.50 -6.57 19.45
CA GLY A 116 9.94 -7.77 18.80
C GLY A 116 8.44 -7.92 19.04
N ALA A 117 7.99 -7.76 20.27
CA ALA A 117 6.56 -7.80 20.60
C ALA A 117 5.76 -6.68 19.90
N VAL A 118 6.30 -5.46 19.85
CA VAL A 118 5.67 -4.34 19.12
C VAL A 118 5.59 -4.62 17.62
N LYS A 119 6.65 -5.18 17.02
CA LYS A 119 6.65 -5.56 15.59
C LYS A 119 5.59 -6.61 15.25
N LEU A 120 5.13 -7.43 16.20
CA LEU A 120 4.01 -8.36 15.96
C LEU A 120 2.70 -7.63 15.60
N LEU A 121 2.55 -6.36 15.97
CA LEU A 121 1.40 -5.54 15.55
C LEU A 121 1.36 -5.30 14.03
N LEU A 122 2.46 -5.52 13.32
CA LEU A 122 2.49 -5.47 11.85
C LEU A 122 1.67 -6.59 11.20
N LEU A 123 1.50 -7.75 11.87
CA LEU A 123 0.73 -8.86 11.32
C LEU A 123 -0.76 -8.51 11.12
N PRO A 124 -1.50 -8.02 12.13
CA PRO A 124 -2.89 -7.59 11.90
C PRO A 124 -2.99 -6.43 10.91
N LEU A 125 -2.01 -5.52 10.86
CA LEU A 125 -1.97 -4.45 9.85
C LEU A 125 -1.78 -5.00 8.44
N LEU A 126 -0.93 -6.00 8.26
CA LEU A 126 -0.73 -6.70 6.98
C LEU A 126 -2.03 -7.40 6.53
N VAL A 127 -2.67 -8.15 7.45
CA VAL A 127 -3.95 -8.82 7.17
C VAL A 127 -5.02 -7.80 6.78
N TRP A 128 -5.09 -6.67 7.49
CA TRP A 128 -6.02 -5.59 7.13
C TRP A 128 -5.68 -4.97 5.77
N GLY A 129 -4.40 -4.75 5.47
CA GLY A 129 -3.95 -4.27 4.15
C GLY A 129 -4.37 -5.21 3.01
N ILE A 130 -4.15 -6.53 3.16
CA ILE A 130 -4.58 -7.54 2.19
C ILE A 130 -6.10 -7.49 2.01
N ALA A 131 -6.86 -7.39 3.10
CA ALA A 131 -8.30 -7.38 3.06
C ALA A 131 -8.87 -6.11 2.39
N VAL A 132 -8.28 -4.93 2.67
CA VAL A 132 -8.64 -3.66 2.00
C VAL A 132 -8.35 -3.75 0.51
N LEU A 133 -7.17 -4.24 0.15
CA LEU A 133 -6.78 -4.38 -1.25
C LEU A 133 -7.67 -5.40 -1.97
N ALA A 134 -8.02 -6.53 -1.33
CA ALA A 134 -8.95 -7.52 -1.85
C ALA A 134 -10.33 -6.90 -2.13
N HIS A 135 -10.80 -6.03 -1.24
CA HIS A 135 -12.06 -5.30 -1.43
C HIS A 135 -11.99 -4.35 -2.65
N ILE A 136 -10.88 -3.63 -2.82
CA ILE A 136 -10.66 -2.74 -3.97
C ILE A 136 -10.62 -3.56 -5.27
N VAL A 137 -9.81 -4.62 -5.30
CA VAL A 137 -9.63 -5.49 -6.49
C VAL A 137 -10.93 -6.15 -6.92
N ARG A 138 -11.68 -6.74 -5.97
CA ARG A 138 -12.95 -7.38 -6.31
C ARG A 138 -13.94 -6.41 -6.96
N GLN A 139 -13.98 -5.16 -6.49
CA GLN A 139 -14.86 -4.15 -7.05
C GLN A 139 -14.35 -3.59 -8.39
N ALA A 140 -13.04 -3.45 -8.53
CA ALA A 140 -12.42 -2.98 -9.77
C ALA A 140 -12.62 -3.97 -10.93
N LEU A 141 -12.54 -5.27 -10.63
CA LEU A 141 -12.68 -6.36 -11.61
C LEU A 141 -14.10 -6.91 -11.75
N ASP A 142 -15.05 -6.51 -10.88
CA ASP A 142 -16.37 -7.17 -10.74
C ASP A 142 -16.24 -8.67 -10.46
N ALA A 143 -15.28 -9.05 -9.60
CA ALA A 143 -14.90 -10.43 -9.32
C ALA A 143 -15.34 -10.87 -7.90
N PRO A 144 -15.41 -12.19 -7.64
CA PRO A 144 -15.67 -12.69 -6.30
C PRO A 144 -14.53 -12.33 -5.31
N LEU A 145 -14.84 -12.38 -4.01
CA LEU A 145 -13.88 -12.03 -2.95
C LEU A 145 -12.62 -12.89 -3.02
N VAL A 146 -12.75 -14.17 -3.35
CA VAL A 146 -11.61 -15.10 -3.48
C VAL A 146 -10.58 -14.60 -4.50
N THR A 147 -11.03 -14.10 -5.65
CA THR A 147 -10.14 -13.48 -6.65
C THR A 147 -9.46 -12.24 -6.08
N GLY A 148 -10.20 -11.39 -5.36
CA GLY A 148 -9.64 -10.23 -4.69
C GLY A 148 -8.54 -10.61 -3.71
N VAL A 149 -8.77 -11.60 -2.84
CA VAL A 149 -7.79 -12.10 -1.87
C VAL A 149 -6.56 -12.69 -2.57
N ALA A 150 -6.76 -13.54 -3.60
CA ALA A 150 -5.66 -14.15 -4.35
C ALA A 150 -4.76 -13.08 -5.00
N VAL A 151 -5.35 -12.11 -5.70
CA VAL A 151 -4.62 -11.02 -6.34
C VAL A 151 -3.90 -10.16 -5.31
N SER A 152 -4.54 -9.83 -4.19
CA SER A 152 -3.93 -9.01 -3.16
C SER A 152 -2.77 -9.71 -2.45
N THR A 153 -2.91 -10.99 -2.12
CA THR A 153 -1.82 -11.77 -1.51
C THR A 153 -0.64 -11.89 -2.48
N THR A 154 -0.92 -12.17 -3.76
CA THR A 154 0.12 -12.21 -4.80
C THR A 154 0.81 -10.86 -4.95
N TYR A 155 0.06 -9.76 -4.94
CA TYR A 155 0.61 -8.40 -5.02
C TYR A 155 1.60 -8.12 -3.88
N TYR A 156 1.23 -8.41 -2.63
CA TYR A 156 2.13 -8.19 -1.49
C TYR A 156 3.37 -9.08 -1.56
N LEU A 157 3.20 -10.37 -1.91
CA LEU A 157 4.32 -11.30 -2.03
C LEU A 157 5.28 -10.91 -3.15
N VAL A 158 4.75 -10.66 -4.35
CA VAL A 158 5.57 -10.30 -5.51
C VAL A 158 6.20 -8.92 -5.32
N GLY A 159 5.46 -7.96 -4.74
CA GLY A 159 5.97 -6.63 -4.42
C GLY A 159 7.17 -6.69 -3.46
N TYR A 160 7.05 -7.46 -2.38
CA TYR A 160 8.15 -7.68 -1.46
C TYR A 160 9.37 -8.27 -2.17
N LEU A 161 9.19 -9.35 -2.91
CA LEU A 161 10.28 -10.00 -3.65
C LEU A 161 10.90 -9.08 -4.71
N PHE A 162 10.08 -8.29 -5.40
CA PHE A 162 10.52 -7.33 -6.41
C PHE A 162 11.43 -6.25 -5.80
N ILE A 163 11.01 -5.64 -4.69
CA ILE A 163 11.78 -4.60 -4.03
C ILE A 163 13.09 -5.15 -3.47
N GLU A 164 13.07 -6.31 -2.80
CA GLU A 164 14.27 -6.95 -2.25
C GLU A 164 15.28 -7.40 -3.32
N ARG A 165 14.80 -7.80 -4.50
CA ARG A 165 15.68 -8.18 -5.62
C ARG A 165 16.24 -6.96 -6.35
N LEU A 166 15.46 -5.90 -6.49
CA LEU A 166 15.87 -4.69 -7.22
C LEU A 166 16.78 -3.81 -6.38
N LEU A 167 16.48 -3.67 -5.10
CA LEU A 167 17.15 -2.78 -4.16
C LEU A 167 17.34 -3.51 -2.81
N PRO A 168 18.29 -4.46 -2.76
CA PRO A 168 18.52 -5.23 -1.52
C PRO A 168 18.89 -4.31 -0.36
N ALA A 169 18.41 -4.65 0.86
CA ALA A 169 18.79 -3.93 2.06
C ALA A 169 20.31 -3.98 2.22
N THR A 170 20.93 -2.82 2.38
CA THR A 170 22.35 -2.76 2.76
C THR A 170 22.45 -3.13 4.22
N VAL A 171 22.79 -4.39 4.49
CA VAL A 171 23.16 -4.81 5.85
C VAL A 171 24.45 -4.06 6.20
N GLY A 172 24.32 -2.98 6.98
CA GLY A 172 25.41 -2.22 7.56
C GLY A 172 25.78 -2.75 8.93
#